data_90a04c3f2c91694a85a9a1a42da173b3
#
_entry.id   90a04c3f2c91694a85a9a1a42da173b3
#
_cell.length_a   1.000
_cell.length_b   1.000
_cell.length_c   1.000
_cell.angle_alpha   90.00
_cell.angle_beta   90.00
_cell.angle_gamma   90.00
#
_symmetry.space_group_name_H-M   'P 1'
#
loop_
_entity.id
_entity.type
_entity.pdbx_description
1 polymer ?
#
loop_
_entity_poly.entity_id
_entity_poly.type
_entity_poly.pdbx_seq_one_letter_code
_entity_poly.pdbx_strand_id
1 'polypeptide(L)'
;MSAPLLKVSGLRKAYGAIQAVGGVDFEVLPGEIFGVIGPNGSGKTTLFNSMLGQIEPDAGTIELNGEDVTALGPLELNRRGVGRTFQTLQVFPRMSVRDNLLVAAQEHRGSMWSRMFAPPDSGLGAKADALIERFRIGHVADKRAGELSYGQQKLVDIAMAFMSDPALVLLDEPCAGVNPGLVSGLARLLRELNHDPALGSRSSFVVIEHNMDFVMDLCHRIMVMVEGKVMAIGTPEEIRCNHQVLDAYLGN
;
A
#
# COMPACT_ATOMS: atom_id res chain seq x y z
N MET A 1 -20.04 -8.71 -13.42
CA MET A 1 -18.66 -8.48 -12.94
C MET A 1 -18.63 -7.08 -12.32
N SER A 2 -18.08 -6.93 -11.11
CA SER A 2 -17.93 -5.61 -10.49
C SER A 2 -16.92 -4.78 -11.29
N ALA A 3 -17.16 -3.46 -11.41
CA ALA A 3 -16.17 -2.56 -12.01
C ALA A 3 -14.87 -2.57 -11.17
N PRO A 4 -13.68 -2.47 -11.80
CA PRO A 4 -12.43 -2.43 -11.08
C PRO A 4 -12.32 -1.15 -10.22
N LEU A 5 -11.69 -1.27 -9.04
CA LEU A 5 -11.36 -0.14 -8.19
C LEU A 5 -10.17 0.64 -8.78
N LEU A 6 -9.13 -0.08 -9.18
CA LEU A 6 -7.95 0.47 -9.85
C LEU A 6 -7.79 -0.23 -11.20
N LYS A 7 -7.55 0.55 -12.25
CA LYS A 7 -7.21 0.02 -13.58
C LYS A 7 -6.01 0.78 -14.13
N VAL A 8 -5.02 0.03 -14.55
CA VAL A 8 -3.80 0.53 -15.19
C VAL A 8 -3.78 0.02 -16.62
N SER A 9 -3.63 0.91 -17.59
CA SER A 9 -3.69 0.56 -19.02
C SER A 9 -2.50 1.13 -19.77
N GLY A 10 -1.71 0.24 -20.36
CA GLY A 10 -0.57 0.57 -21.23
C GLY A 10 0.50 1.44 -20.59
N LEU A 11 0.68 1.36 -19.25
CA LEU A 11 1.55 2.26 -18.50
C LEU A 11 3.01 2.10 -18.93
N ARG A 12 3.66 3.23 -19.25
CA ARG A 12 5.07 3.27 -19.68
C ARG A 12 5.85 4.31 -18.89
N LYS A 13 7.09 3.95 -18.54
CA LYS A 13 8.07 4.88 -17.97
C LYS A 13 9.47 4.49 -18.35
N ALA A 14 10.22 5.46 -18.87
CA ALA A 14 11.63 5.27 -19.22
C ALA A 14 12.51 6.31 -18.51
N TYR A 15 13.74 5.95 -18.24
CA TYR A 15 14.81 6.81 -17.74
C TYR A 15 15.97 6.75 -18.73
N GLY A 16 16.03 7.75 -19.62
CA GLY A 16 16.97 7.71 -20.73
C GLY A 16 16.71 6.52 -21.66
N ALA A 17 17.68 5.64 -21.82
CA ALA A 17 17.55 4.44 -22.66
C ALA A 17 16.92 3.25 -21.92
N ILE A 18 16.69 3.35 -20.60
CA ILE A 18 16.19 2.23 -19.78
C ILE A 18 14.67 2.34 -19.67
N GLN A 19 13.97 1.35 -20.21
CA GLN A 19 12.52 1.25 -20.08
C GLN A 19 12.18 0.53 -18.76
N ALA A 20 11.89 1.29 -17.70
CA ALA A 20 11.59 0.76 -16.38
C ALA A 20 10.17 0.13 -16.30
N VAL A 21 9.20 0.68 -17.05
CA VAL A 21 7.84 0.14 -17.21
C VAL A 21 7.50 0.17 -18.70
N GLY A 22 7.19 -0.99 -19.28
CA GLY A 22 7.13 -1.20 -20.72
C GLY A 22 5.75 -1.49 -21.31
N GLY A 23 4.71 -0.85 -20.81
CA GLY A 23 3.32 -1.07 -21.23
C GLY A 23 2.66 -2.12 -20.33
N VAL A 24 2.46 -1.76 -19.08
CA VAL A 24 1.86 -2.63 -18.06
C VAL A 24 0.35 -2.40 -18.03
N ASP A 25 -0.40 -3.52 -18.06
CA ASP A 25 -1.86 -3.56 -17.98
C ASP A 25 -2.26 -4.48 -16.82
N PHE A 26 -3.10 -3.99 -15.91
CA PHE A 26 -3.76 -4.79 -14.87
C PHE A 26 -4.92 -4.03 -14.23
N GLU A 27 -5.73 -4.75 -13.47
CA GLU A 27 -6.82 -4.20 -12.68
C GLU A 27 -6.85 -4.81 -11.29
N VAL A 28 -7.37 -4.04 -10.33
CA VAL A 28 -7.62 -4.48 -8.95
C VAL A 28 -9.10 -4.30 -8.64
N LEU A 29 -9.73 -5.35 -8.15
CA LEU A 29 -11.16 -5.34 -7.81
C LEU A 29 -11.39 -4.77 -6.39
N PRO A 30 -12.60 -4.25 -6.11
CA PRO A 30 -12.94 -3.85 -4.75
C PRO A 30 -12.82 -5.01 -3.75
N GLY A 31 -12.10 -4.78 -2.65
CA GLY A 31 -11.82 -5.80 -1.63
C GLY A 31 -10.77 -6.84 -2.04
N GLU A 32 -10.03 -6.62 -3.11
CA GLU A 32 -8.95 -7.50 -3.53
C GLU A 32 -7.63 -7.13 -2.85
N ILE A 33 -6.83 -8.16 -2.51
CA ILE A 33 -5.41 -8.04 -2.16
C ILE A 33 -4.62 -8.53 -3.38
N PHE A 34 -3.98 -7.59 -4.08
CA PHE A 34 -3.24 -7.83 -5.31
C PHE A 34 -1.73 -7.72 -5.05
N GLY A 35 -1.00 -8.78 -5.35
CA GLY A 35 0.46 -8.84 -5.20
C GLY A 35 1.19 -8.41 -6.47
N VAL A 36 2.31 -7.71 -6.32
CA VAL A 36 3.25 -7.39 -7.41
C VAL A 36 4.62 -7.89 -7.01
N ILE A 37 5.12 -8.89 -7.73
CA ILE A 37 6.41 -9.52 -7.47
C ILE A 37 7.30 -9.46 -8.70
N GLY A 38 8.57 -9.79 -8.55
CA GLY A 38 9.56 -9.83 -9.64
C GLY A 38 10.97 -9.61 -9.12
N PRO A 39 12.00 -9.93 -9.90
CA PRO A 39 13.39 -9.69 -9.53
C PRO A 39 13.70 -8.20 -9.33
N ASN A 40 14.86 -7.91 -8.75
CA ASN A 40 15.34 -6.53 -8.61
C ASN A 40 15.52 -5.91 -9.99
N GLY A 41 15.12 -4.64 -10.14
CA GLY A 41 15.17 -3.94 -11.43
C GLY A 41 14.01 -4.28 -12.39
N SER A 42 13.03 -5.11 -12.01
CA SER A 42 11.89 -5.43 -12.88
C SER A 42 10.87 -4.28 -13.07
N GLY A 43 11.07 -3.12 -12.42
CA GLY A 43 10.21 -1.95 -12.61
C GLY A 43 9.10 -1.77 -11.57
N LYS A 44 8.99 -2.65 -10.56
CA LYS A 44 7.94 -2.59 -9.52
C LYS A 44 7.85 -1.24 -8.81
N THR A 45 8.98 -0.74 -8.32
CA THR A 45 9.04 0.56 -7.62
C THR A 45 8.65 1.71 -8.52
N THR A 46 9.04 1.68 -9.81
CA THR A 46 8.64 2.70 -10.79
C THR A 46 7.14 2.66 -11.06
N LEU A 47 6.57 1.46 -11.26
CA LEU A 47 5.13 1.25 -11.38
C LEU A 47 4.38 1.78 -10.16
N PHE A 48 4.84 1.45 -8.96
CA PHE A 48 4.25 1.85 -7.70
C PHE A 48 4.26 3.37 -7.51
N ASN A 49 5.42 3.99 -7.78
CA ASN A 49 5.57 5.45 -7.70
C ASN A 49 4.70 6.18 -8.74
N SER A 50 4.46 5.58 -9.91
CA SER A 50 3.51 6.14 -10.89
C SER A 50 2.08 6.05 -10.39
N MET A 51 1.66 4.92 -9.80
CA MET A 51 0.33 4.78 -9.18
C MET A 51 0.12 5.72 -8.00
N LEU A 52 1.19 6.14 -7.33
CA LEU A 52 1.15 7.11 -6.23
C LEU A 52 1.26 8.57 -6.69
N GLY A 53 1.34 8.83 -7.99
CA GLY A 53 1.52 10.18 -8.53
C GLY A 53 2.84 10.84 -8.14
N GLN A 54 3.84 10.04 -7.74
CA GLN A 54 5.21 10.54 -7.45
C GLN A 54 6.05 10.66 -8.71
N ILE A 55 5.76 9.86 -9.71
CA ILE A 55 6.42 9.84 -11.01
C ILE A 55 5.33 9.90 -12.07
N GLU A 56 5.40 10.90 -12.94
CA GLU A 56 4.53 10.99 -14.09
C GLU A 56 4.92 9.93 -15.13
N PRO A 57 3.98 9.07 -15.57
CA PRO A 57 4.23 8.11 -16.63
C PRO A 57 4.43 8.81 -17.98
N ASP A 58 5.19 8.20 -18.88
CA ASP A 58 5.43 8.74 -20.22
C ASP A 58 4.25 8.41 -21.17
N ALA A 59 3.49 7.36 -20.87
CA ALA A 59 2.28 6.96 -21.59
C ALA A 59 1.43 6.01 -20.75
N GLY A 60 0.19 5.80 -21.18
CA GLY A 60 -0.81 4.96 -20.50
C GLY A 60 -1.67 5.75 -19.54
N THR A 61 -2.62 5.07 -18.89
CA THR A 61 -3.60 5.67 -17.98
C THR A 61 -3.72 4.88 -16.68
N ILE A 62 -4.02 5.59 -15.60
CA ILE A 62 -4.35 5.05 -14.29
C ILE A 62 -5.75 5.56 -13.94
N GLU A 63 -6.70 4.64 -13.79
CA GLU A 63 -8.07 4.96 -13.40
C GLU A 63 -8.35 4.45 -11.99
N LEU A 64 -8.97 5.29 -11.15
CA LEU A 64 -9.45 4.93 -9.81
C LEU A 64 -10.97 5.12 -9.77
N ASN A 65 -11.72 4.06 -9.50
CA ASN A 65 -13.20 4.06 -9.58
C ASN A 65 -13.74 4.57 -10.93
N GLY A 66 -13.03 4.32 -12.04
CA GLY A 66 -13.40 4.77 -13.37
C GLY A 66 -13.05 6.23 -13.69
N GLU A 67 -12.41 6.96 -12.77
CA GLU A 67 -11.89 8.30 -13.01
C GLU A 67 -10.40 8.25 -13.36
N ASP A 68 -9.99 8.98 -14.39
CA ASP A 68 -8.57 9.12 -14.75
C ASP A 68 -7.85 9.95 -13.68
N VAL A 69 -6.85 9.33 -13.06
CA VAL A 69 -6.03 9.92 -12.00
C VAL A 69 -4.55 10.01 -12.39
N THR A 70 -4.23 9.76 -13.65
CA THR A 70 -2.86 9.64 -14.17
C THR A 70 -1.97 10.83 -13.85
N ALA A 71 -2.51 12.05 -13.97
CA ALA A 71 -1.78 13.28 -13.74
C ALA A 71 -1.90 13.83 -12.30
N LEU A 72 -2.54 13.08 -11.39
CA LEU A 72 -2.77 13.55 -10.03
C LEU A 72 -1.55 13.27 -9.14
N GLY A 73 -1.22 14.27 -8.31
CA GLY A 73 -0.18 14.13 -7.30
C GLY A 73 -0.63 13.34 -6.07
N PRO A 74 0.32 12.95 -5.20
CA PRO A 74 0.06 12.10 -4.03
C PRO A 74 -1.01 12.64 -3.08
N LEU A 75 -1.06 13.96 -2.89
CA LEU A 75 -2.04 14.61 -2.02
C LEU A 75 -3.46 14.43 -2.54
N GLU A 76 -3.65 14.57 -3.85
CA GLU A 76 -4.96 14.46 -4.46
C GLU A 76 -5.43 13.00 -4.52
N LEU A 77 -4.49 12.06 -4.74
CA LEU A 77 -4.78 10.63 -4.65
C LEU A 77 -5.19 10.21 -3.23
N ASN A 78 -4.53 10.74 -2.21
CA ASN A 78 -4.92 10.48 -0.82
C ASN A 78 -6.34 11.00 -0.53
N ARG A 79 -6.71 12.19 -1.02
CA ARG A 79 -8.08 12.73 -0.91
C ARG A 79 -9.14 11.86 -1.60
N ARG A 80 -8.74 11.09 -2.62
CA ARG A 80 -9.59 10.12 -3.32
C ARG A 80 -9.59 8.73 -2.68
N GLY A 81 -8.99 8.60 -1.49
CA GLY A 81 -8.99 7.36 -0.74
C GLY A 81 -7.88 6.38 -1.13
N VAL A 82 -6.74 6.88 -1.62
CA VAL A 82 -5.52 6.07 -1.79
C VAL A 82 -4.62 6.29 -0.58
N GLY A 83 -4.52 5.29 0.28
CA GLY A 83 -3.54 5.22 1.36
C GLY A 83 -2.23 4.60 0.86
N ARG A 84 -1.12 4.95 1.51
CA ARG A 84 0.19 4.35 1.18
C ARG A 84 1.06 4.18 2.40
N THR A 85 1.93 3.18 2.36
CA THR A 85 3.11 3.12 3.20
C THR A 85 4.35 3.43 2.37
N PHE A 86 5.43 3.77 3.05
CA PHE A 86 6.71 4.02 2.41
C PHE A 86 7.68 2.87 2.70
N GLN A 87 8.63 2.67 1.81
CA GLN A 87 9.75 1.75 2.05
C GLN A 87 10.53 2.15 3.31
N THR A 88 10.74 3.45 3.51
CA THR A 88 11.31 4.00 4.75
C THR A 88 10.18 4.42 5.69
N LEU A 89 10.25 3.98 6.95
CA LEU A 89 9.28 4.33 7.98
C LEU A 89 9.08 5.85 8.09
N GLN A 90 7.83 6.29 8.07
CA GLN A 90 7.43 7.69 8.18
C GLN A 90 6.89 8.05 9.57
N VAL A 91 7.29 7.30 10.59
CA VAL A 91 6.90 7.61 11.97
C VAL A 91 7.70 8.78 12.51
N PHE A 92 7.06 9.60 13.33
CA PHE A 92 7.70 10.70 14.09
C PHE A 92 8.27 10.12 15.40
N PRO A 93 9.59 9.88 15.51
CA PRO A 93 10.16 9.07 16.59
C PRO A 93 10.03 9.70 17.97
N ARG A 94 9.87 11.04 18.05
CA ARG A 94 9.73 11.78 19.32
C ARG A 94 8.29 11.90 19.80
N MET A 95 7.32 11.51 18.97
CA MET A 95 5.90 11.55 19.30
C MET A 95 5.42 10.19 19.77
N SER A 96 4.33 10.15 20.56
CA SER A 96 3.69 8.89 20.94
C SER A 96 3.10 8.17 19.70
N VAL A 97 2.79 6.88 19.82
CA VAL A 97 2.06 6.14 18.79
C VAL A 97 0.74 6.83 18.47
N ARG A 98 -0.03 7.19 19.49
CA ARG A 98 -1.30 7.90 19.34
C ARG A 98 -1.13 9.21 18.57
N ASP A 99 -0.13 10.03 18.93
CA ASP A 99 0.11 11.31 18.26
C ASP A 99 0.53 11.12 16.80
N ASN A 100 1.28 10.07 16.47
CA ASN A 100 1.62 9.72 15.09
C ASN A 100 0.36 9.51 14.24
N LEU A 101 -0.62 8.74 14.75
CA LEU A 101 -1.88 8.52 14.04
C LEU A 101 -2.65 9.84 13.89
N LEU A 102 -2.74 10.65 14.95
CA LEU A 102 -3.44 11.94 14.90
C LEU A 102 -2.82 12.90 13.89
N VAL A 103 -1.49 12.96 13.79
CA VAL A 103 -0.80 13.79 12.79
C VAL A 103 -1.10 13.31 11.38
N ALA A 104 -1.12 12.00 11.14
CA ALA A 104 -1.46 11.44 9.83
C ALA A 104 -2.88 11.81 9.37
N ALA A 105 -3.80 12.01 10.31
CA ALA A 105 -5.16 12.45 10.01
C ALA A 105 -5.27 13.94 9.70
N GLN A 106 -4.32 14.77 10.16
CA GLN A 106 -4.42 16.23 10.06
C GLN A 106 -4.09 16.78 8.67
N GLU A 107 -3.45 16.02 7.80
CA GLU A 107 -2.82 16.57 6.62
C GLU A 107 -3.77 17.22 5.61
N HIS A 108 -5.10 17.03 5.66
CA HIS A 108 -5.87 17.34 4.44
C HIS A 108 -7.26 17.96 4.63
N ARG A 109 -7.67 18.39 5.80
CA ARG A 109 -8.98 19.03 6.01
C ARG A 109 -8.86 20.54 6.18
N GLY A 110 -9.11 21.29 5.10
CA GLY A 110 -9.43 22.71 5.14
C GLY A 110 -8.25 23.69 4.99
N SER A 111 -8.60 24.95 4.76
CA SER A 111 -7.69 26.11 4.72
C SER A 111 -7.08 26.33 6.12
N MET A 112 -5.92 27.01 6.17
CA MET A 112 -5.26 27.38 7.42
C MET A 112 -6.20 28.11 8.41
N TRP A 113 -7.16 28.88 7.89
CA TRP A 113 -8.16 29.59 8.68
C TRP A 113 -9.22 28.63 9.30
N SER A 114 -9.66 27.60 8.57
CA SER A 114 -10.61 26.63 9.12
C SER A 114 -10.00 25.75 10.21
N ARG A 115 -8.67 25.52 10.19
CA ARG A 115 -7.96 24.80 11.25
C ARG A 115 -7.85 25.59 12.54
N MET A 116 -7.72 26.92 12.45
CA MET A 116 -7.55 27.80 13.63
C MET A 116 -8.85 27.92 14.45
N PHE A 117 -10.01 27.67 13.83
CA PHE A 117 -11.33 27.78 14.45
C PHE A 117 -12.10 26.44 14.51
N ALA A 118 -11.51 25.34 14.04
CA ALA A 118 -12.13 24.03 14.15
C ALA A 118 -12.11 23.58 15.63
N PRO A 119 -13.24 23.11 16.18
CA PRO A 119 -13.22 22.48 17.49
C PRO A 119 -12.29 21.25 17.45
N PRO A 120 -11.66 20.89 18.59
CA PRO A 120 -10.87 19.67 18.67
C PRO A 120 -11.75 18.51 18.19
N ASP A 121 -11.35 17.87 17.08
CA ASP A 121 -12.17 16.86 16.42
C ASP A 121 -12.15 15.58 17.28
N SER A 122 -13.18 15.45 18.13
CA SER A 122 -13.36 14.30 19.03
C SER A 122 -13.42 12.95 18.27
N GLY A 123 -13.76 12.95 16.99
CA GLY A 123 -13.83 11.76 16.15
C GLY A 123 -12.46 11.19 15.79
N LEU A 124 -11.45 12.02 15.59
CA LEU A 124 -10.09 11.56 15.23
C LEU A 124 -9.41 10.79 16.37
N GLY A 125 -9.63 11.23 17.62
CA GLY A 125 -9.12 10.52 18.78
C GLY A 125 -9.71 9.11 18.89
N ALA A 126 -11.05 9.00 18.80
CA ALA A 126 -11.73 7.71 18.83
C ALA A 126 -11.30 6.79 17.67
N LYS A 127 -11.06 7.36 16.48
CA LYS A 127 -10.55 6.61 15.32
C LYS A 127 -9.13 6.11 15.56
N ALA A 128 -8.24 6.95 16.08
CA ALA A 128 -6.89 6.55 16.43
C ALA A 128 -6.91 5.40 17.44
N ASP A 129 -7.74 5.47 18.47
CA ASP A 129 -7.89 4.43 19.49
C ASP A 129 -8.40 3.12 18.88
N ALA A 130 -9.40 3.18 18.00
CA ALA A 130 -9.91 2.01 17.29
C ALA A 130 -8.84 1.34 16.41
N LEU A 131 -8.01 2.12 15.70
CA LEU A 131 -6.90 1.60 14.91
C LEU A 131 -5.80 1.00 15.81
N ILE A 132 -5.44 1.67 16.90
CA ILE A 132 -4.46 1.17 17.89
C ILE A 132 -4.88 -0.21 18.41
N GLU A 133 -6.15 -0.40 18.73
CA GLU A 133 -6.70 -1.68 19.17
C GLU A 133 -6.63 -2.74 18.07
N ARG A 134 -7.08 -2.41 16.85
CA ARG A 134 -7.06 -3.33 15.69
C ARG A 134 -5.66 -3.77 15.32
N PHE A 135 -4.71 -2.86 15.33
CA PHE A 135 -3.30 -3.17 15.07
C PHE A 135 -2.61 -3.84 16.26
N ARG A 136 -3.35 -4.06 17.38
CA ARG A 136 -2.85 -4.71 18.61
C ARG A 136 -1.61 -4.04 19.20
N ILE A 137 -1.53 -2.70 19.04
CA ILE A 137 -0.45 -1.85 19.55
C ILE A 137 -0.87 -1.02 20.76
N GLY A 138 -2.00 -1.33 21.41
CA GLY A 138 -2.53 -0.60 22.58
C GLY A 138 -1.55 -0.55 23.75
N HIS A 139 -0.76 -1.63 23.96
CA HIS A 139 0.24 -1.70 25.04
C HIS A 139 1.43 -0.73 24.87
N VAL A 140 1.54 -0.08 23.71
CA VAL A 140 2.58 0.91 23.38
C VAL A 140 2.00 2.26 22.93
N ALA A 141 0.69 2.47 23.03
CA ALA A 141 -0.03 3.65 22.50
C ALA A 141 0.58 4.98 22.95
N ASP A 142 0.99 5.07 24.22
CA ASP A 142 1.55 6.28 24.83
C ASP A 142 3.09 6.33 24.81
N LYS A 143 3.76 5.26 24.30
CA LYS A 143 5.20 5.25 24.13
C LYS A 143 5.61 6.06 22.90
N ARG A 144 6.82 6.63 22.95
CA ARG A 144 7.41 7.27 21.78
C ARG A 144 7.67 6.26 20.69
N ALA A 145 7.34 6.58 19.43
CA ALA A 145 7.54 5.67 18.32
C ALA A 145 9.00 5.24 18.15
N GLY A 146 9.96 6.10 18.49
CA GLY A 146 11.39 5.77 18.46
C GLY A 146 11.86 4.75 19.50
N GLU A 147 11.04 4.43 20.52
CA GLU A 147 11.35 3.42 21.54
C GLU A 147 10.84 2.02 21.15
N LEU A 148 10.10 1.93 20.04
CA LEU A 148 9.50 0.70 19.56
C LEU A 148 10.50 -0.13 18.76
N SER A 149 10.28 -1.45 18.73
CA SER A 149 10.95 -2.31 17.76
C SER A 149 10.58 -1.91 16.32
N TYR A 150 11.45 -2.21 15.37
CA TYR A 150 11.20 -1.90 13.96
C TYR A 150 9.86 -2.46 13.46
N GLY A 151 9.52 -3.71 13.83
CA GLY A 151 8.22 -4.31 13.48
C GLY A 151 7.02 -3.57 14.07
N GLN A 152 7.12 -3.07 15.31
CA GLN A 152 6.07 -2.23 15.90
C GLN A 152 5.96 -0.88 15.20
N GLN A 153 7.08 -0.25 14.86
CA GLN A 153 7.08 0.99 14.07
C GLN A 153 6.44 0.78 12.69
N LYS A 154 6.67 -0.38 12.05
CA LYS A 154 6.03 -0.73 10.78
C LYS A 154 4.51 -0.86 10.92
N LEU A 155 4.02 -1.46 12.02
CA LEU A 155 2.59 -1.50 12.31
C LEU A 155 1.99 -0.10 12.51
N VAL A 156 2.72 0.80 13.19
CA VAL A 156 2.30 2.20 13.34
C VAL A 156 2.23 2.90 11.98
N ASP A 157 3.25 2.74 11.12
CA ASP A 157 3.30 3.33 9.78
C ASP A 157 2.11 2.86 8.90
N ILE A 158 1.79 1.55 8.95
CA ILE A 158 0.61 1.02 8.26
C ILE A 158 -0.68 1.60 8.88
N ALA A 159 -0.79 1.65 10.21
CA ALA A 159 -1.98 2.20 10.87
C ALA A 159 -2.22 3.68 10.54
N MET A 160 -1.15 4.48 10.38
CA MET A 160 -1.24 5.86 9.93
C MET A 160 -1.90 6.00 8.56
N ALA A 161 -1.64 5.07 7.61
CA ALA A 161 -2.27 5.08 6.30
C ALA A 161 -3.79 4.87 6.38
N PHE A 162 -4.31 4.21 7.43
CA PHE A 162 -5.74 3.99 7.64
C PHE A 162 -6.46 5.19 8.28
N MET A 163 -5.74 6.21 8.74
CA MET A 163 -6.39 7.40 9.31
C MET A 163 -7.21 8.20 8.28
N SER A 164 -6.98 8.01 6.98
CA SER A 164 -7.74 8.64 5.89
C SER A 164 -8.93 7.82 5.35
N ASP A 165 -9.27 6.66 5.94
CA ASP A 165 -10.28 5.70 5.45
C ASP A 165 -10.05 5.29 3.98
N PRO A 166 -8.89 4.74 3.64
CA PRO A 166 -8.55 4.47 2.26
C PRO A 166 -9.39 3.31 1.69
N ALA A 167 -9.90 3.49 0.46
CA ALA A 167 -10.49 2.42 -0.34
C ALA A 167 -9.41 1.50 -0.94
N LEU A 168 -8.23 2.07 -1.22
CA LEU A 168 -7.07 1.38 -1.76
C LEU A 168 -5.83 1.71 -0.92
N VAL A 169 -5.11 0.70 -0.45
CA VAL A 169 -3.84 0.87 0.27
C VAL A 169 -2.71 0.25 -0.54
N LEU A 170 -1.70 1.06 -0.83
CA LEU A 170 -0.48 0.62 -1.49
C LEU A 170 0.60 0.35 -0.43
N LEU A 171 1.07 -0.90 -0.36
CA LEU A 171 2.07 -1.37 0.61
C LEU A 171 3.38 -1.70 -0.12
N ASP A 172 4.45 -0.98 0.21
CA ASP A 172 5.78 -1.20 -0.35
C ASP A 172 6.65 -1.94 0.67
N GLU A 173 6.94 -3.21 0.37
CA GLU A 173 7.75 -4.12 1.18
C GLU A 173 7.36 -4.13 2.67
N PRO A 174 6.09 -4.46 3.00
CA PRO A 174 5.62 -4.41 4.38
C PRO A 174 6.37 -5.38 5.32
N CYS A 175 7.00 -6.43 4.77
CA CYS A 175 7.79 -7.40 5.55
C CYS A 175 9.26 -6.99 5.73
N ALA A 176 9.75 -5.97 5.01
CA ALA A 176 11.16 -5.58 5.09
C ALA A 176 11.56 -5.20 6.54
N GLY A 177 12.60 -5.85 7.06
CA GLY A 177 13.07 -5.63 8.44
C GLY A 177 12.16 -6.17 9.56
N VAL A 178 11.05 -6.81 9.23
CA VAL A 178 10.18 -7.48 10.22
C VAL A 178 10.75 -8.85 10.57
N ASN A 179 10.74 -9.19 11.87
CA ASN A 179 11.16 -10.50 12.32
C ASN A 179 10.32 -11.60 11.64
N PRO A 180 10.93 -12.65 11.06
CA PRO A 180 10.22 -13.72 10.36
C PRO A 180 9.05 -14.33 11.14
N GLY A 181 9.19 -14.46 12.48
CA GLY A 181 8.12 -14.95 13.34
C GLY A 181 6.89 -14.03 13.43
N LEU A 182 7.00 -12.77 13.01
CA LEU A 182 5.90 -11.79 13.00
C LEU A 182 5.27 -11.61 11.62
N VAL A 183 5.89 -12.11 10.56
CA VAL A 183 5.43 -11.95 9.17
C VAL A 183 4.04 -12.57 8.96
N SER A 184 3.81 -13.78 9.48
CA SER A 184 2.50 -14.45 9.43
C SER A 184 1.42 -13.69 10.22
N GLY A 185 1.81 -13.03 11.32
CA GLY A 185 0.95 -12.13 12.08
C GLY A 185 0.52 -10.91 11.28
N LEU A 186 1.45 -10.33 10.51
CA LEU A 186 1.17 -9.19 9.62
C LEU A 186 0.22 -9.61 8.48
N ALA A 187 0.44 -10.78 7.84
CA ALA A 187 -0.47 -11.28 6.80
C ALA A 187 -1.89 -11.46 7.33
N ARG A 188 -2.03 -12.04 8.52
CA ARG A 188 -3.34 -12.20 9.18
C ARG A 188 -4.00 -10.86 9.46
N LEU A 189 -3.27 -9.89 10.00
CA LEU A 189 -3.76 -8.55 10.27
C LEU A 189 -4.27 -7.86 8.99
N LEU A 190 -3.50 -7.92 7.89
CA LEU A 190 -3.90 -7.33 6.61
C LEU A 190 -5.18 -7.99 6.04
N ARG A 191 -5.35 -9.31 6.19
CA ARG A 191 -6.61 -9.98 5.82
C ARG A 191 -7.78 -9.54 6.72
N GLU A 192 -7.56 -9.42 8.02
CA GLU A 192 -8.59 -8.91 8.95
C GLU A 192 -9.03 -7.51 8.54
N LEU A 193 -8.08 -6.60 8.21
CA LEU A 193 -8.36 -5.24 7.74
C LEU A 193 -9.07 -5.22 6.39
N ASN A 194 -8.73 -6.12 5.46
CA ASN A 194 -9.38 -6.24 4.16
C ASN A 194 -10.88 -6.62 4.29
N HIS A 195 -11.23 -7.41 5.29
CA HIS A 195 -12.59 -7.88 5.52
C HIS A 195 -13.38 -7.08 6.56
N ASP A 196 -12.79 -6.08 7.19
CA ASP A 196 -13.41 -5.36 8.30
C ASP A 196 -14.45 -4.33 7.81
N PRO A 197 -15.77 -4.61 8.00
CA PRO A 197 -16.84 -3.70 7.59
C PRO A 197 -16.86 -2.40 8.40
N ALA A 198 -16.22 -2.35 9.57
CA ALA A 198 -16.21 -1.17 10.42
C ALA A 198 -15.17 -0.12 9.98
N LEU A 199 -14.32 -0.42 8.98
CA LEU A 199 -13.50 0.56 8.26
C LEU A 199 -14.29 1.27 7.14
N GLY A 200 -15.64 1.11 7.11
CA GLY A 200 -16.54 1.82 6.21
C GLY A 200 -16.64 1.24 4.80
N SER A 201 -15.60 0.66 4.28
CA SER A 201 -15.54 -0.11 3.02
C SER A 201 -14.43 -1.14 3.12
N ARG A 202 -14.57 -2.24 2.37
CA ARG A 202 -13.47 -3.21 2.24
C ARG A 202 -12.28 -2.50 1.60
N SER A 203 -11.21 -2.30 2.36
CA SER A 203 -9.97 -1.74 1.80
C SER A 203 -9.34 -2.77 0.87
N SER A 204 -9.03 -2.36 -0.35
CA SER A 204 -8.24 -3.16 -1.28
C SER A 204 -6.77 -2.87 -1.09
N PHE A 205 -5.91 -3.83 -1.41
CA PHE A 205 -4.47 -3.66 -1.25
C PHE A 205 -3.73 -3.93 -2.56
N VAL A 206 -2.72 -3.14 -2.84
CA VAL A 206 -1.64 -3.50 -3.77
C VAL A 206 -0.36 -3.65 -2.96
N VAL A 207 0.26 -4.81 -3.01
CA VAL A 207 1.42 -5.17 -2.18
C VAL A 207 2.60 -5.48 -3.07
N ILE A 208 3.67 -4.70 -2.97
CA ILE A 208 4.97 -5.06 -3.54
C ILE A 208 5.76 -5.80 -2.46
N GLU A 209 6.24 -6.99 -2.79
CA GLU A 209 7.03 -7.80 -1.87
C GLU A 209 8.03 -8.72 -2.58
N HIS A 210 9.06 -9.09 -1.85
CA HIS A 210 10.05 -10.09 -2.26
C HIS A 210 9.89 -11.41 -1.51
N ASN A 211 9.14 -11.39 -0.39
CA ASN A 211 8.86 -12.58 0.40
C ASN A 211 7.72 -13.37 -0.25
N MET A 212 8.10 -14.42 -0.98
CA MET A 212 7.16 -15.26 -1.73
C MET A 212 6.12 -15.92 -0.82
N ASP A 213 6.53 -16.45 0.34
CA ASP A 213 5.61 -17.11 1.26
C ASP A 213 4.53 -16.16 1.77
N PHE A 214 4.92 -14.91 2.06
CA PHE A 214 3.98 -13.87 2.48
C PHE A 214 2.98 -13.51 1.37
N VAL A 215 3.46 -13.32 0.14
CA VAL A 215 2.61 -12.96 -1.00
C VAL A 215 1.65 -14.10 -1.35
N MET A 216 2.15 -15.35 -1.37
CA MET A 216 1.35 -16.54 -1.66
C MET A 216 0.29 -16.79 -0.57
N ASP A 217 0.59 -16.46 0.69
CA ASP A 217 -0.37 -16.57 1.78
C ASP A 217 -1.41 -15.43 1.76
N LEU A 218 -1.01 -14.20 1.43
CA LEU A 218 -1.84 -13.00 1.60
C LEU A 218 -2.72 -12.67 0.38
N CYS A 219 -2.18 -12.79 -0.85
CA CYS A 219 -2.78 -12.20 -2.03
C CYS A 219 -3.85 -13.10 -2.68
N HIS A 220 -4.88 -12.48 -3.27
CA HIS A 220 -5.89 -13.17 -4.08
C HIS A 220 -5.38 -13.42 -5.51
N ARG A 221 -4.70 -12.43 -6.09
CA ARG A 221 -4.01 -12.54 -7.38
C ARG A 221 -2.63 -11.91 -7.26
N ILE A 222 -1.73 -12.37 -8.10
CA ILE A 222 -0.33 -11.94 -8.13
C ILE A 222 0.06 -11.63 -9.57
N MET A 223 0.67 -10.48 -9.77
CA MET A 223 1.34 -10.08 -11.01
C MET A 223 2.85 -10.26 -10.87
N VAL A 224 3.44 -10.94 -11.82
CA VAL A 224 4.89 -11.11 -11.92
C VAL A 224 5.43 -10.15 -12.98
N MET A 225 6.36 -9.29 -12.59
CA MET A 225 7.04 -8.35 -13.47
C MET A 225 8.47 -8.79 -13.74
N VAL A 226 8.88 -8.75 -15.01
CA VAL A 226 10.26 -8.99 -15.45
C VAL A 226 10.61 -7.96 -16.52
N GLU A 227 11.76 -7.29 -16.40
CA GLU A 227 12.25 -6.30 -17.36
C GLU A 227 11.21 -5.24 -17.77
N GLY A 228 10.48 -4.72 -16.79
CA GLY A 228 9.47 -3.68 -16.98
C GLY A 228 8.15 -4.16 -17.61
N LYS A 229 7.94 -5.45 -17.78
CA LYS A 229 6.75 -6.03 -18.41
C LYS A 229 6.05 -7.01 -17.49
N VAL A 230 4.76 -7.21 -17.72
CA VAL A 230 4.00 -8.28 -17.08
C VAL A 230 4.35 -9.59 -17.73
N MET A 231 4.86 -10.54 -16.94
CA MET A 231 5.15 -11.91 -17.36
C MET A 231 3.92 -12.81 -17.16
N ALA A 232 3.27 -12.70 -16.00
CA ALA A 232 2.10 -13.49 -15.64
C ALA A 232 1.21 -12.74 -14.65
N ILE A 233 -0.09 -13.01 -14.68
CA ILE A 233 -1.05 -12.64 -13.63
C ILE A 233 -1.90 -13.87 -13.36
N GLY A 234 -2.06 -14.25 -12.09
CA GLY A 234 -2.86 -15.41 -11.72
C GLY A 234 -3.03 -15.53 -10.20
N THR A 235 -3.73 -16.56 -9.78
CA THR A 235 -3.83 -16.94 -8.36
C THR A 235 -2.46 -17.41 -7.83
N PRO A 236 -2.25 -17.44 -6.50
CA PRO A 236 -1.03 -17.99 -5.91
C PRO A 236 -0.66 -19.38 -6.45
N GLU A 237 -1.66 -20.26 -6.64
CA GLU A 237 -1.47 -21.62 -7.15
C GLU A 237 -0.99 -21.60 -8.61
N GLU A 238 -1.60 -20.77 -9.47
CA GLU A 238 -1.23 -20.64 -10.87
C GLU A 238 0.21 -20.09 -11.02
N ILE A 239 0.56 -19.08 -10.22
CA ILE A 239 1.91 -18.49 -10.22
C ILE A 239 2.95 -19.49 -9.72
N ARG A 240 2.64 -20.28 -8.68
CA ARG A 240 3.55 -21.31 -8.14
C ARG A 240 3.84 -22.42 -9.15
N CYS A 241 2.86 -22.76 -10.00
CA CYS A 241 3.00 -23.80 -11.02
C CYS A 241 3.53 -23.27 -12.37
N ASN A 242 3.75 -21.97 -12.51
CA ASN A 242 4.19 -21.37 -13.77
C ASN A 242 5.71 -21.53 -13.96
N HIS A 243 6.11 -22.39 -14.91
CA HIS A 243 7.52 -22.66 -15.19
C HIS A 243 8.32 -21.41 -15.57
N GLN A 244 7.74 -20.48 -16.33
CA GLN A 244 8.41 -19.24 -16.72
C GLN A 244 8.73 -18.37 -15.52
N VAL A 245 7.81 -18.33 -14.55
CA VAL A 245 8.01 -17.60 -13.29
C VAL A 245 9.11 -18.26 -12.47
N LEU A 246 9.10 -19.59 -12.35
CA LEU A 246 10.14 -20.33 -11.62
C LEU A 246 11.52 -20.08 -12.24
N ASP A 247 11.64 -20.15 -13.58
CA ASP A 247 12.89 -19.90 -14.30
C ASP A 247 13.40 -18.47 -14.08
N ALA A 248 12.51 -17.47 -14.07
CA ALA A 248 12.87 -16.06 -13.83
C ALA A 248 13.41 -15.80 -12.42
N TYR A 249 13.01 -16.61 -11.43
CA TYR A 249 13.49 -16.51 -10.05
C TYR A 249 14.67 -17.44 -9.73
N LEU A 250 14.77 -18.60 -10.40
CA LEU A 250 15.81 -19.61 -10.16
C LEU A 250 16.98 -19.51 -11.15
N GLY A 251 16.79 -18.81 -12.26
CA GLY A 251 17.76 -18.70 -13.36
C GLY A 251 18.84 -17.62 -13.18
N ASN A 252 18.96 -17.03 -11.98
CA ASN A 252 20.00 -16.05 -11.63
C ASN A 252 20.88 -16.56 -10.51
#